data_fe64c1c1f14665fce6a813c750bf2831
#
_entry.id   fe64c1c1f14665fce6a813c750bf2831
#
_cell.length_a   1.000
_cell.length_b   1.000
_cell.length_c   1.000
_cell.angle_alpha   90.00
_cell.angle_beta   90.00
_cell.angle_gamma   90.00
#
_symmetry.space_group_name_H-M   'P 1'
#
loop_
_entity.id
_entity.type
_entity.pdbx_description
1 polymer ?
#
loop_
_entity_poly.entity_id
_entity_poly.type
_entity_poly.pdbx_seq_one_letter_code
_entity_poly.pdbx_strand_id
1 'polypeptide(L)'
;MEQAKYTKTFKLLLPYLWPNGRRDLRLRVSFAVVALVLAKIASVATPLVLGASVNSLTELSSGINLFMLVPVALIVGYGVSRIIAFTFSEVRDALFSKVSQNSIRQISLNMFKHLHNLSLEFHLNRQTGALAKYIDRGTKGIDFLLRYVLFSIVPTFFEIFLVSGILYYLYGPWYAVITLTTISFYSYLTFQITEWRNEFRKRMNQADNEVSTKMVDSLLNFETVKYFNNEKFEFARLDKSLGDYELAANQSRHSLSLLNIAQTIIITTGITIMLVMSAYGIKTGDIDIGGFVVINAYMLQLYQPLNWLGSVYREIRQALTDMENMFSLLEISPTSQAIFDKMPQSDSTEIKFDNVSFDYNIRRTIIKNISFVVPNGKKVAIVGPTGAGKSTISRLLFKFYEPKAGGIYINNININKISQESLREIIGVVPQDTVLFNDTIYYNIAFGKTGASKDEVISAAKNADIHDFISILPDGYQTIVGERGLKLSGGEKQRVAIARTILKNPKIFFFDEATSALDTSTEKEIQKNLENISKNKTTLIIAHRLSTAANADNIIVLDKGIIVEQGTHESLLLQKGKYYEMWEKQKPKSSL
;
A
#
# COMPACT_ATOMS: atom_id res chain seq x y z
N MET A 1 -11.88 20.27 -14.74
CA MET A 1 -12.02 19.32 -13.62
C MET A 1 -10.68 18.68 -13.18
N GLU A 2 -9.84 18.16 -14.08
CA GLU A 2 -8.54 17.57 -13.73
C GLU A 2 -7.58 18.53 -12.99
N GLN A 3 -7.45 19.77 -13.42
CA GLN A 3 -6.56 20.76 -12.77
C GLN A 3 -6.95 21.06 -11.31
N ALA A 4 -8.25 21.10 -11.00
CA ALA A 4 -8.71 21.32 -9.63
C ALA A 4 -8.38 20.13 -8.69
N LYS A 5 -8.36 18.90 -9.22
CA LYS A 5 -7.98 17.69 -8.48
C LYS A 5 -6.48 17.67 -8.15
N TYR A 6 -5.63 18.02 -9.10
CA TYR A 6 -4.18 18.08 -8.88
C TYR A 6 -3.80 19.14 -7.84
N THR A 7 -4.48 20.29 -7.84
CA THR A 7 -4.26 21.32 -6.83
C THR A 7 -4.64 20.85 -5.42
N LYS A 8 -5.72 20.04 -5.29
CA LYS A 8 -6.13 19.43 -4.02
C LYS A 8 -5.07 18.45 -3.52
N THR A 9 -4.56 17.58 -4.40
CA THR A 9 -3.51 16.61 -4.08
C THR A 9 -2.23 17.28 -3.60
N PHE A 10 -1.80 18.35 -4.26
CA PHE A 10 -0.64 19.16 -3.82
C PHE A 10 -0.85 19.81 -2.44
N LYS A 11 -2.04 20.35 -2.18
CA LYS A 11 -2.36 20.93 -0.87
C LYS A 11 -2.31 19.93 0.27
N LEU A 12 -2.65 18.67 0.01
CA LEU A 12 -2.56 17.58 0.98
C LEU A 12 -1.11 17.20 1.34
N LEU A 13 -0.14 17.49 0.45
CA LEU A 13 1.29 17.24 0.73
C LEU A 13 1.98 18.33 1.54
N LEU A 14 1.52 19.57 1.44
CA LEU A 14 2.15 20.73 2.08
C LEU A 14 2.40 20.55 3.59
N PRO A 15 1.46 20.02 4.40
CA PRO A 15 1.68 19.81 5.83
C PRO A 15 2.79 18.80 6.14
N TYR A 16 3.06 17.85 5.23
CA TYR A 16 4.11 16.85 5.40
C TYR A 16 5.50 17.38 5.00
N LEU A 17 5.56 18.35 4.08
CA LEU A 17 6.79 19.04 3.69
C LEU A 17 7.23 20.06 4.73
N TRP A 18 6.27 20.72 5.38
CA TRP A 18 6.50 21.72 6.39
C TRP A 18 5.80 21.36 7.71
N PRO A 19 6.23 20.26 8.37
CA PRO A 19 5.50 19.72 9.51
C PRO A 19 5.50 20.66 10.71
N ASN A 20 4.31 20.86 11.29
CA ASN A 20 4.17 21.64 12.52
C ASN A 20 4.83 20.88 13.69
N GLY A 21 5.64 21.59 14.50
CA GLY A 21 6.33 21.02 15.66
C GLY A 21 7.70 20.37 15.39
N ARG A 22 8.11 20.16 14.13
CA ARG A 22 9.40 19.54 13.76
C ARG A 22 10.37 20.57 13.19
N ARG A 23 11.00 21.35 14.08
CA ARG A 23 11.99 22.40 13.70
C ARG A 23 13.17 21.83 12.93
N ASP A 24 13.63 20.61 13.27
CA ASP A 24 14.72 19.90 12.59
C ASP A 24 14.47 19.70 11.09
N LEU A 25 13.25 19.31 10.72
CA LEU A 25 12.88 19.09 9.31
C LEU A 25 12.73 20.41 8.55
N ARG A 26 12.14 21.43 9.18
CA ARG A 26 12.01 22.78 8.56
C ARG A 26 13.38 23.41 8.28
N LEU A 27 14.31 23.33 9.21
CA LEU A 27 15.68 23.80 9.00
C LEU A 27 16.35 23.06 7.83
N ARG A 28 16.16 21.75 7.72
CA ARG A 28 16.70 20.98 6.60
C ARG A 28 16.12 21.42 5.25
N VAL A 29 14.82 21.69 5.16
CA VAL A 29 14.20 22.24 3.95
C VAL A 29 14.80 23.60 3.61
N SER A 30 14.91 24.52 4.59
CA SER A 30 15.51 25.84 4.38
C SER A 30 16.97 25.74 3.90
N PHE A 31 17.79 24.91 4.53
CA PHE A 31 19.17 24.72 4.10
C PHE A 31 19.27 24.04 2.73
N ALA A 32 18.36 23.11 2.41
CA ALA A 32 18.30 22.49 1.08
C ALA A 32 17.98 23.52 -0.01
N VAL A 33 17.08 24.47 0.25
CA VAL A 33 16.78 25.58 -0.68
C VAL A 33 17.97 26.51 -0.83
N VAL A 34 18.68 26.85 0.24
CA VAL A 34 19.90 27.66 0.15
C VAL A 34 20.97 26.94 -0.64
N ALA A 35 21.21 25.66 -0.37
CA ALA A 35 22.18 24.86 -1.11
C ALA A 35 21.82 24.75 -2.60
N LEU A 36 20.53 24.64 -2.94
CA LEU A 36 20.04 24.68 -4.32
C LEU A 36 20.40 25.98 -5.03
N VAL A 37 20.14 27.12 -4.40
CA VAL A 37 20.46 28.44 -4.98
C VAL A 37 21.96 28.59 -5.19
N LEU A 38 22.76 28.21 -4.18
CA LEU A 38 24.22 28.26 -4.28
C LEU A 38 24.76 27.32 -5.37
N ALA A 39 24.22 26.11 -5.48
CA ALA A 39 24.57 25.16 -6.54
C ALA A 39 24.29 25.76 -7.92
N LYS A 40 23.15 26.42 -8.12
CA LYS A 40 22.77 27.00 -9.40
C LYS A 40 23.60 28.25 -9.74
N ILE A 41 23.91 29.10 -8.79
CA ILE A 41 24.81 30.26 -8.99
C ILE A 41 26.20 29.74 -9.40
N ALA A 42 26.76 28.76 -8.69
CA ALA A 42 28.05 28.17 -9.03
C ALA A 42 28.04 27.49 -10.43
N SER A 43 26.96 26.77 -10.75
CA SER A 43 26.78 26.13 -12.06
C SER A 43 26.77 27.16 -13.22
N VAL A 44 26.05 28.27 -13.02
CA VAL A 44 25.94 29.34 -14.04
C VAL A 44 27.25 30.15 -14.14
N ALA A 45 28.00 30.31 -13.05
CA ALA A 45 29.30 30.99 -13.08
C ALA A 45 30.39 30.15 -13.76
N THR A 46 30.27 28.82 -13.78
CA THR A 46 31.31 27.92 -14.31
C THR A 46 31.70 28.20 -15.77
N PRO A 47 30.77 28.36 -16.74
CA PRO A 47 31.12 28.72 -18.11
C PRO A 47 31.83 30.09 -18.23
N LEU A 48 31.49 31.07 -17.39
CA LEU A 48 32.13 32.39 -17.41
C LEU A 48 33.60 32.29 -17.02
N VAL A 49 33.92 31.50 -15.99
CA VAL A 49 35.32 31.27 -15.57
C VAL A 49 36.09 30.55 -16.68
N LEU A 50 35.47 29.60 -17.39
CA LEU A 50 36.08 28.93 -18.52
C LEU A 50 36.37 29.91 -19.66
N GLY A 51 35.41 30.78 -20.01
CA GLY A 51 35.62 31.81 -21.04
C GLY A 51 36.73 32.77 -20.68
N ALA A 52 36.76 33.24 -19.43
CA ALA A 52 37.85 34.10 -18.95
C ALA A 52 39.22 33.41 -19.04
N SER A 53 39.30 32.10 -18.77
CA SER A 53 40.55 31.34 -18.90
C SER A 53 41.02 31.24 -20.36
N VAL A 54 40.07 31.05 -21.30
CA VAL A 54 40.38 31.01 -22.75
C VAL A 54 40.88 32.38 -23.24
N ASN A 55 40.25 33.47 -22.80
CA ASN A 55 40.69 34.83 -23.18
C ASN A 55 42.10 35.13 -22.67
N SER A 56 42.37 34.80 -21.40
CA SER A 56 43.72 35.02 -20.84
C SER A 56 44.81 34.18 -21.52
N LEU A 57 44.47 32.98 -22.04
CA LEU A 57 45.38 32.16 -22.86
C LEU A 57 45.61 32.80 -24.25
N THR A 58 44.58 33.38 -24.84
CA THR A 58 44.66 34.03 -26.15
C THR A 58 45.53 35.31 -26.06
N GLU A 59 45.36 36.12 -25.02
CA GLU A 59 46.18 37.29 -24.74
C GLU A 59 47.67 36.92 -24.51
N LEU A 60 47.93 35.83 -23.78
CA LEU A 60 49.29 35.31 -23.58
C LEU A 60 49.95 34.89 -24.91
N SER A 61 49.19 34.25 -25.79
CA SER A 61 49.69 33.82 -27.10
C SER A 61 49.98 34.97 -28.07
N SER A 62 49.30 36.13 -27.90
CA SER A 62 49.51 37.34 -28.70
C SER A 62 50.66 38.23 -28.20
N GLY A 63 51.46 37.76 -27.23
CA GLY A 63 52.67 38.45 -26.76
C GLY A 63 52.41 39.55 -25.70
N ILE A 64 51.22 39.64 -25.18
CA ILE A 64 50.90 40.50 -24.04
C ILE A 64 51.54 39.88 -22.79
N ASN A 65 52.28 40.69 -21.99
CA ASN A 65 52.97 40.25 -20.77
C ASN A 65 51.98 39.83 -19.67
N LEU A 66 51.31 38.71 -19.83
CA LEU A 66 50.52 38.06 -18.76
C LEU A 66 51.36 36.97 -18.12
N PHE A 67 51.38 36.93 -16.76
CA PHE A 67 51.98 35.81 -16.07
C PHE A 67 51.16 34.53 -16.36
N MET A 68 51.81 33.44 -16.75
CA MET A 68 51.20 32.13 -16.96
C MET A 68 50.33 31.66 -15.75
N LEU A 69 50.56 32.28 -14.60
CA LEU A 69 49.81 32.01 -13.38
C LEU A 69 48.32 32.36 -13.50
N VAL A 70 47.95 33.41 -14.28
CA VAL A 70 46.54 33.86 -14.38
C VAL A 70 45.67 32.85 -15.15
N PRO A 71 46.01 32.38 -16.34
CA PRO A 71 45.26 31.34 -17.03
C PRO A 71 45.16 30.05 -16.21
N VAL A 72 46.24 29.62 -15.57
CA VAL A 72 46.28 28.42 -14.73
C VAL A 72 45.35 28.58 -13.52
N ALA A 73 45.37 29.73 -12.86
CA ALA A 73 44.45 30.00 -11.72
C ALA A 73 42.98 29.99 -12.15
N LEU A 74 42.63 30.50 -13.33
CA LEU A 74 41.28 30.46 -13.89
C LEU A 74 40.84 29.05 -14.27
N ILE A 75 41.71 28.22 -14.83
CA ILE A 75 41.45 26.81 -15.12
C ILE A 75 41.19 26.03 -13.82
N VAL A 76 42.03 26.25 -12.79
CA VAL A 76 41.81 25.68 -11.47
C VAL A 76 40.49 26.16 -10.87
N GLY A 77 40.20 27.47 -11.01
CA GLY A 77 38.95 28.09 -10.58
C GLY A 77 37.70 27.47 -11.26
N TYR A 78 37.81 27.17 -12.55
CA TYR A 78 36.76 26.40 -13.25
C TYR A 78 36.54 25.03 -12.63
N GLY A 79 37.62 24.26 -12.35
CA GLY A 79 37.51 22.98 -11.70
C GLY A 79 36.88 23.08 -10.28
N VAL A 80 37.32 24.06 -9.49
CA VAL A 80 36.78 24.31 -8.15
C VAL A 80 35.30 24.72 -8.21
N SER A 81 34.91 25.61 -9.13
CA SER A 81 33.49 26.01 -9.26
C SER A 81 32.59 24.83 -9.62
N ARG A 82 33.05 23.90 -10.41
CA ARG A 82 32.37 22.67 -10.77
C ARG A 82 32.19 21.74 -9.57
N ILE A 83 33.25 21.56 -8.79
CA ILE A 83 33.20 20.79 -7.53
C ILE A 83 32.22 21.42 -6.54
N ILE A 84 32.27 22.75 -6.40
CA ILE A 84 31.36 23.48 -5.50
C ILE A 84 29.90 23.30 -5.92
N ALA A 85 29.59 23.47 -7.23
CA ALA A 85 28.23 23.29 -7.76
C ALA A 85 27.70 21.88 -7.51
N PHE A 86 28.53 20.87 -7.74
CA PHE A 86 28.18 19.47 -7.51
C PHE A 86 28.01 19.18 -6.02
N THR A 87 28.94 19.64 -5.17
CA THR A 87 28.86 19.43 -3.71
C THR A 87 27.61 20.03 -3.11
N PHE A 88 27.25 21.27 -3.47
CA PHE A 88 25.99 21.86 -3.01
C PHE A 88 24.76 21.11 -3.51
N SER A 89 24.80 20.54 -4.70
CA SER A 89 23.72 19.67 -5.20
C SER A 89 23.56 18.41 -4.35
N GLU A 90 24.66 17.74 -4.02
CA GLU A 90 24.64 16.53 -3.18
C GLU A 90 24.22 16.84 -1.73
N VAL A 91 24.71 17.95 -1.17
CA VAL A 91 24.29 18.41 0.17
C VAL A 91 22.80 18.70 0.21
N ARG A 92 22.25 19.37 -0.81
CA ARG A 92 20.82 19.60 -0.96
C ARG A 92 20.04 18.29 -0.93
N ASP A 93 20.46 17.30 -1.72
CA ASP A 93 19.77 16.01 -1.83
C ASP A 93 19.85 15.21 -0.52
N ALA A 94 21.00 15.21 0.13
CA ALA A 94 21.16 14.58 1.45
C ALA A 94 20.28 15.23 2.53
N LEU A 95 20.21 16.56 2.57
CA LEU A 95 19.37 17.29 3.51
C LEU A 95 17.87 16.99 3.31
N PHE A 96 17.43 16.97 2.06
CA PHE A 96 16.02 16.78 1.72
C PHE A 96 15.58 15.33 1.80
N SER A 97 16.46 14.36 1.54
CA SER A 97 16.15 12.93 1.62
C SER A 97 15.49 12.55 2.94
N LYS A 98 15.99 13.06 4.07
CA LYS A 98 15.39 12.81 5.39
C LYS A 98 13.98 13.38 5.52
N VAL A 99 13.70 14.51 4.89
CA VAL A 99 12.36 15.13 4.87
C VAL A 99 11.40 14.29 4.04
N SER A 100 11.80 13.90 2.83
CA SER A 100 11.01 13.04 1.93
C SER A 100 10.67 11.71 2.59
N GLN A 101 11.66 10.99 3.12
CA GLN A 101 11.46 9.69 3.77
C GLN A 101 10.58 9.79 5.02
N ASN A 102 10.72 10.86 5.82
CA ASN A 102 9.82 11.08 6.95
C ASN A 102 8.38 11.32 6.48
N SER A 103 8.17 12.10 5.43
CA SER A 103 6.84 12.36 4.85
C SER A 103 6.19 11.08 4.35
N ILE A 104 6.92 10.26 3.59
CA ILE A 104 6.48 8.95 3.10
C ILE A 104 6.08 8.06 4.28
N ARG A 105 6.93 7.96 5.30
CA ARG A 105 6.65 7.16 6.50
C ARG A 105 5.36 7.60 7.19
N GLN A 106 5.16 8.92 7.40
CA GLN A 106 3.97 9.45 8.08
C GLN A 106 2.70 9.18 7.27
N ILE A 107 2.75 9.39 5.95
CA ILE A 107 1.62 9.14 5.06
C ILE A 107 1.28 7.65 5.05
N SER A 108 2.28 6.77 4.92
CA SER A 108 2.07 5.31 4.94
C SER A 108 1.44 4.84 6.25
N LEU A 109 1.90 5.34 7.40
CA LEU A 109 1.34 5.01 8.71
C LEU A 109 -0.11 5.51 8.85
N ASN A 110 -0.39 6.72 8.39
CA ASN A 110 -1.75 7.28 8.42
C ASN A 110 -2.70 6.48 7.52
N MET A 111 -2.24 6.12 6.32
CA MET A 111 -3.00 5.26 5.39
C MET A 111 -3.28 3.88 5.99
N PHE A 112 -2.25 3.25 6.56
CA PHE A 112 -2.37 1.94 7.19
C PHE A 112 -3.37 1.97 8.36
N LYS A 113 -3.25 2.96 9.24
CA LYS A 113 -4.20 3.17 10.34
C LYS A 113 -5.63 3.40 9.82
N HIS A 114 -5.78 4.22 8.80
CA HIS A 114 -7.09 4.51 8.20
C HIS A 114 -7.74 3.25 7.61
N LEU A 115 -6.98 2.46 6.83
CA LEU A 115 -7.49 1.22 6.24
C LEU A 115 -7.96 0.21 7.31
N HIS A 116 -7.26 0.10 8.44
CA HIS A 116 -7.69 -0.77 9.54
C HIS A 116 -8.96 -0.29 10.25
N ASN A 117 -9.31 0.98 10.11
CA ASN A 117 -10.54 1.56 10.67
C ASN A 117 -11.74 1.50 9.70
N LEU A 118 -11.53 1.03 8.47
CA LEU A 118 -12.61 0.85 7.50
C LEU A 118 -13.43 -0.41 7.79
N SER A 119 -14.66 -0.45 7.25
CA SER A 119 -15.59 -1.56 7.45
C SER A 119 -15.09 -2.88 6.84
N LEU A 120 -15.58 -4.01 7.38
CA LEU A 120 -15.33 -5.33 6.79
C LEU A 120 -15.87 -5.42 5.36
N GLU A 121 -17.01 -4.78 5.07
CA GLU A 121 -17.60 -4.74 3.74
C GLU A 121 -16.64 -4.13 2.72
N PHE A 122 -15.95 -3.04 3.08
CA PHE A 122 -14.93 -2.45 2.23
C PHE A 122 -13.82 -3.45 1.87
N HIS A 123 -13.33 -4.21 2.87
CA HIS A 123 -12.26 -5.19 2.66
C HIS A 123 -12.72 -6.41 1.85
N LEU A 124 -13.97 -6.87 2.02
CA LEU A 124 -14.54 -7.99 1.25
C LEU A 124 -14.79 -7.62 -0.21
N ASN A 125 -15.20 -6.38 -0.48
CA ASN A 125 -15.50 -5.89 -1.82
C ASN A 125 -14.27 -5.49 -2.63
N ARG A 126 -13.08 -5.43 -2.02
CA ARG A 126 -11.82 -5.04 -2.68
C ARG A 126 -10.73 -6.08 -2.49
N GLN A 127 -9.94 -6.29 -3.53
CA GLN A 127 -8.77 -7.16 -3.47
C GLN A 127 -7.69 -6.52 -2.59
N THR A 128 -7.27 -7.19 -1.53
CA THR A 128 -6.25 -6.70 -0.58
C THR A 128 -4.93 -6.36 -1.26
N GLY A 129 -4.52 -7.14 -2.25
CA GLY A 129 -3.32 -6.87 -3.06
C GLY A 129 -3.39 -5.55 -3.83
N ALA A 130 -4.58 -5.14 -4.29
CA ALA A 130 -4.77 -3.87 -4.97
C ALA A 130 -4.60 -2.68 -3.99
N LEU A 131 -5.07 -2.80 -2.75
CA LEU A 131 -4.91 -1.77 -1.72
C LEU A 131 -3.43 -1.53 -1.37
N ALA A 132 -2.67 -2.60 -1.16
CA ALA A 132 -1.23 -2.50 -0.93
C ALA A 132 -0.50 -1.81 -2.09
N LYS A 133 -0.90 -2.12 -3.33
CA LYS A 133 -0.34 -1.52 -4.55
C LYS A 133 -0.67 -0.02 -4.69
N TYR A 134 -1.87 0.42 -4.25
CA TYR A 134 -2.21 1.85 -4.24
C TYR A 134 -1.34 2.63 -3.26
N ILE A 135 -1.06 2.09 -2.08
CA ILE A 135 -0.16 2.74 -1.10
C ILE A 135 1.27 2.80 -1.64
N ASP A 136 1.80 1.68 -2.16
CA ASP A 136 3.17 1.62 -2.70
C ASP A 136 3.36 2.59 -3.87
N ARG A 137 2.44 2.61 -4.84
CA ARG A 137 2.50 3.53 -5.98
C ARG A 137 2.30 4.99 -5.57
N GLY A 138 1.33 5.27 -4.69
CA GLY A 138 1.07 6.61 -4.20
C GLY A 138 2.26 7.19 -3.45
N THR A 139 2.92 6.42 -2.59
CA THR A 139 4.11 6.86 -1.85
C THR A 139 5.32 7.06 -2.76
N LYS A 140 5.54 6.20 -3.78
CA LYS A 140 6.55 6.39 -4.82
C LYS A 140 6.26 7.63 -5.66
N GLY A 141 4.98 7.89 -5.98
CA GLY A 141 4.55 9.10 -6.66
C GLY A 141 4.88 10.37 -5.87
N ILE A 142 4.70 10.34 -4.55
CA ILE A 142 5.09 11.44 -3.66
C ILE A 142 6.59 11.69 -3.72
N ASP A 143 7.43 10.64 -3.55
CA ASP A 143 8.88 10.78 -3.61
C ASP A 143 9.34 11.37 -4.94
N PHE A 144 8.78 10.87 -6.04
CA PHE A 144 9.06 11.37 -7.38
C PHE A 144 8.70 12.85 -7.53
N LEU A 145 7.49 13.25 -7.17
CA LEU A 145 7.05 14.65 -7.27
C LEU A 145 7.91 15.59 -6.43
N LEU A 146 8.23 15.20 -5.20
CA LEU A 146 9.03 16.02 -4.30
C LEU A 146 10.46 16.20 -4.82
N ARG A 147 11.07 15.16 -5.34
CA ARG A 147 12.44 15.24 -5.87
C ARG A 147 12.48 15.96 -7.21
N TYR A 148 11.67 15.54 -8.17
CA TYR A 148 11.79 16.06 -9.54
C TYR A 148 11.18 17.45 -9.72
N VAL A 149 10.02 17.74 -9.16
CA VAL A 149 9.41 19.08 -9.30
C VAL A 149 10.22 20.14 -8.57
N LEU A 150 10.57 19.89 -7.28
CA LEU A 150 11.27 20.88 -6.47
C LEU A 150 12.75 21.03 -6.83
N PHE A 151 13.44 19.93 -7.22
CA PHE A 151 14.89 19.94 -7.36
C PHE A 151 15.42 19.74 -8.78
N SER A 152 14.54 19.46 -9.75
CA SER A 152 14.94 19.42 -11.16
C SER A 152 14.19 20.46 -11.98
N ILE A 153 12.86 20.48 -11.95
CA ILE A 153 12.06 21.35 -12.82
C ILE A 153 12.19 22.82 -12.42
N VAL A 154 11.88 23.16 -11.17
CA VAL A 154 11.96 24.55 -10.69
C VAL A 154 13.36 25.14 -10.84
N PRO A 155 14.45 24.44 -10.46
CA PRO A 155 15.81 24.93 -10.69
C PRO A 155 16.19 25.07 -12.17
N THR A 156 15.67 24.23 -13.05
CA THR A 156 15.91 24.33 -14.49
C THR A 156 15.29 25.63 -15.07
N PHE A 157 14.06 25.96 -14.68
CA PHE A 157 13.47 27.24 -15.07
C PHE A 157 14.27 28.43 -14.56
N PHE A 158 14.73 28.37 -13.31
CA PHE A 158 15.58 29.42 -12.74
C PHE A 158 16.91 29.53 -13.49
N GLU A 159 17.54 28.43 -13.88
CA GLU A 159 18.77 28.38 -14.68
C GLU A 159 18.56 28.95 -16.09
N ILE A 160 17.48 28.60 -16.77
CA ILE A 160 17.12 29.16 -18.08
C ILE A 160 16.99 30.68 -17.99
N PHE A 161 16.32 31.18 -16.95
CA PHE A 161 16.14 32.62 -16.73
C PHE A 161 17.47 33.34 -16.47
N LEU A 162 18.32 32.79 -15.59
CA LEU A 162 19.63 33.37 -15.29
C LEU A 162 20.55 33.38 -16.51
N VAL A 163 20.66 32.25 -17.24
CA VAL A 163 21.51 32.13 -18.41
C VAL A 163 21.01 33.06 -19.53
N SER A 164 19.70 33.12 -19.77
CA SER A 164 19.14 34.07 -20.77
C SER A 164 19.43 35.52 -20.41
N GLY A 165 19.37 35.87 -19.11
CA GLY A 165 19.72 37.21 -18.61
C GLY A 165 21.21 37.53 -18.84
N ILE A 166 22.11 36.58 -18.57
CA ILE A 166 23.55 36.73 -18.81
C ILE A 166 23.84 36.87 -20.30
N LEU A 167 23.23 36.05 -21.14
CA LEU A 167 23.40 36.14 -22.62
C LEU A 167 22.91 37.49 -23.14
N TYR A 168 21.78 37.97 -22.65
CA TYR A 168 21.24 39.31 -22.98
C TYR A 168 22.23 40.44 -22.61
N TYR A 169 22.75 40.40 -21.40
CA TYR A 169 23.60 41.48 -20.87
C TYR A 169 25.00 41.50 -21.48
N LEU A 170 25.64 40.31 -21.64
CA LEU A 170 27.03 40.20 -22.10
C LEU A 170 27.17 40.16 -23.65
N TYR A 171 26.21 39.56 -24.35
CA TYR A 171 26.33 39.26 -25.78
C TYR A 171 25.22 39.88 -26.63
N GLY A 172 24.20 40.45 -25.98
CA GLY A 172 23.13 41.18 -26.63
C GLY A 172 21.81 40.40 -26.78
N PRO A 173 20.73 41.10 -27.20
CA PRO A 173 19.36 40.59 -27.13
C PRO A 173 19.13 39.36 -28.04
N TRP A 174 19.78 39.27 -29.19
CA TRP A 174 19.56 38.18 -30.12
C TRP A 174 19.97 36.82 -29.58
N TYR A 175 21.01 36.73 -28.75
CA TYR A 175 21.43 35.49 -28.11
C TYR A 175 20.36 34.97 -27.11
N ALA A 176 19.79 35.87 -26.34
CA ALA A 176 18.70 35.52 -25.42
C ALA A 176 17.42 35.10 -26.19
N VAL A 177 17.05 35.83 -27.24
CA VAL A 177 15.87 35.52 -28.06
C VAL A 177 16.01 34.16 -28.73
N ILE A 178 17.14 33.81 -29.34
CA ILE A 178 17.36 32.51 -29.99
C ILE A 178 17.31 31.41 -28.94
N THR A 179 17.95 31.58 -27.77
CA THR A 179 17.91 30.60 -26.67
C THR A 179 16.48 30.33 -26.24
N LEU A 180 15.71 31.38 -25.91
CA LEU A 180 14.32 31.22 -25.46
C LEU A 180 13.40 30.62 -26.53
N THR A 181 13.57 31.04 -27.79
CA THR A 181 12.81 30.52 -28.93
C THR A 181 13.11 29.02 -29.13
N THR A 182 14.38 28.64 -29.10
CA THR A 182 14.80 27.24 -29.27
C THR A 182 14.24 26.37 -28.14
N ILE A 183 14.33 26.84 -26.89
CA ILE A 183 13.77 26.10 -25.72
C ILE A 183 12.25 26.00 -25.81
N SER A 184 11.58 27.09 -26.19
CA SER A 184 10.11 27.10 -26.32
C SER A 184 9.63 26.17 -27.40
N PHE A 185 10.29 26.19 -28.57
CA PHE A 185 9.98 25.30 -29.71
C PHE A 185 10.29 23.83 -29.37
N TYR A 186 11.41 23.57 -28.72
CA TYR A 186 11.77 22.25 -28.21
C TYR A 186 10.70 21.71 -27.25
N SER A 187 10.30 22.52 -26.28
CA SER A 187 9.29 22.13 -25.30
C SER A 187 7.94 21.86 -25.98
N TYR A 188 7.48 22.75 -26.83
CA TYR A 188 6.24 22.59 -27.58
C TYR A 188 6.21 21.28 -28.39
N LEU A 189 7.26 21.03 -29.19
CA LEU A 189 7.33 19.84 -30.03
C LEU A 189 7.47 18.56 -29.20
N THR A 190 8.22 18.62 -28.08
CA THR A 190 8.32 17.52 -27.13
C THR A 190 6.96 17.15 -26.56
N PHE A 191 6.12 18.12 -26.17
CA PHE A 191 4.78 17.85 -25.67
C PHE A 191 3.89 17.22 -26.74
N GLN A 192 3.88 17.76 -27.96
CA GLN A 192 3.05 17.25 -29.06
C GLN A 192 3.41 15.80 -29.42
N ILE A 193 4.70 15.52 -29.60
CA ILE A 193 5.14 14.15 -29.94
C ILE A 193 4.91 13.20 -28.76
N THR A 194 5.11 13.66 -27.52
CA THR A 194 4.88 12.83 -26.32
C THR A 194 3.41 12.44 -26.19
N GLU A 195 2.46 13.35 -26.48
CA GLU A 195 1.02 13.06 -26.44
C GLU A 195 0.66 12.02 -27.52
N TRP A 196 1.16 12.20 -28.75
CA TRP A 196 0.98 11.20 -29.80
C TRP A 196 1.56 9.83 -29.44
N ARG A 197 2.74 9.78 -28.81
CA ARG A 197 3.40 8.56 -28.35
C ARG A 197 2.64 7.82 -27.24
N ASN A 198 1.83 8.52 -26.46
CA ASN A 198 1.09 7.92 -25.35
C ASN A 198 0.18 6.77 -25.79
N GLU A 199 -0.36 6.82 -27.03
CA GLU A 199 -1.17 5.74 -27.58
C GLU A 199 -0.37 4.45 -27.77
N PHE A 200 0.81 4.51 -28.36
CA PHE A 200 1.67 3.34 -28.55
C PHE A 200 2.11 2.74 -27.23
N ARG A 201 2.44 3.60 -26.26
CA ARG A 201 2.83 3.15 -24.93
C ARG A 201 1.68 2.52 -24.17
N LYS A 202 0.47 3.03 -24.32
CA LYS A 202 -0.73 2.44 -23.74
C LYS A 202 -0.99 1.03 -24.27
N ARG A 203 -0.85 0.83 -25.58
CA ARG A 203 -0.97 -0.49 -26.22
C ARG A 203 0.10 -1.45 -25.71
N MET A 204 1.35 -1.01 -25.62
CA MET A 204 2.45 -1.81 -25.06
C MET A 204 2.16 -2.22 -23.60
N ASN A 205 1.72 -1.29 -22.75
CA ASN A 205 1.40 -1.59 -21.36
C ASN A 205 0.20 -2.54 -21.21
N GLN A 206 -0.79 -2.46 -22.11
CA GLN A 206 -1.91 -3.39 -22.14
C GLN A 206 -1.47 -4.80 -22.48
N ALA A 207 -0.61 -4.95 -23.51
CA ALA A 207 -0.03 -6.24 -23.89
C ALA A 207 0.86 -6.82 -22.78
N ASP A 208 1.68 -5.99 -22.12
CA ASP A 208 2.50 -6.41 -20.96
C ASP A 208 1.65 -6.94 -19.79
N ASN A 209 0.56 -6.23 -19.48
CA ASN A 209 -0.38 -6.69 -18.45
C ASN A 209 -1.05 -8.03 -18.82
N GLU A 210 -1.37 -8.24 -20.09
CA GLU A 210 -1.94 -9.50 -20.57
C GLU A 210 -0.95 -10.66 -20.45
N VAL A 211 0.30 -10.46 -20.84
CA VAL A 211 1.40 -11.44 -20.64
C VAL A 211 1.55 -11.78 -19.16
N SER A 212 1.66 -10.74 -18.32
CA SER A 212 1.82 -10.92 -16.87
C SER A 212 0.65 -11.68 -16.25
N THR A 213 -0.58 -11.37 -16.66
CA THR A 213 -1.79 -12.04 -16.15
C THR A 213 -1.78 -13.52 -16.53
N LYS A 214 -1.52 -13.85 -17.79
CA LYS A 214 -1.48 -15.25 -18.26
C LYS A 214 -0.36 -16.05 -17.60
N MET A 215 0.82 -15.43 -17.42
CA MET A 215 1.95 -16.08 -16.75
C MET A 215 1.63 -16.39 -15.29
N VAL A 216 1.11 -15.42 -14.55
CA VAL A 216 0.76 -15.60 -13.12
C VAL A 216 -0.37 -16.63 -12.98
N ASP A 217 -1.40 -16.57 -13.82
CA ASP A 217 -2.52 -17.49 -13.79
C ASP A 217 -2.07 -18.95 -14.04
N SER A 218 -1.22 -19.16 -15.04
CA SER A 218 -0.66 -20.49 -15.35
C SER A 218 0.21 -21.04 -14.20
N LEU A 219 1.02 -20.18 -13.56
CA LEU A 219 1.87 -20.58 -12.43
C LEU A 219 1.06 -20.84 -11.15
N LEU A 220 0.01 -20.07 -10.88
CA LEU A 220 -0.90 -20.32 -9.76
C LEU A 220 -1.66 -21.66 -9.93
N ASN A 221 -1.96 -22.02 -11.16
CA ASN A 221 -2.64 -23.27 -11.51
C ASN A 221 -1.66 -24.37 -11.97
N PHE A 222 -0.39 -24.32 -11.52
CA PHE A 222 0.67 -25.22 -11.95
C PHE A 222 0.28 -26.71 -11.86
N GLU A 223 -0.30 -27.13 -10.73
CA GLU A 223 -0.76 -28.52 -10.55
C GLU A 223 -1.82 -28.89 -11.59
N THR A 224 -2.77 -28.00 -11.85
CA THR A 224 -3.82 -28.24 -12.86
C THR A 224 -3.22 -28.40 -14.25
N VAL A 225 -2.27 -27.54 -14.63
CA VAL A 225 -1.57 -27.65 -15.91
C VAL A 225 -0.87 -29.01 -16.02
N LYS A 226 -0.23 -29.48 -14.93
CA LYS A 226 0.45 -30.76 -14.85
C LYS A 226 -0.54 -31.94 -14.89
N TYR A 227 -1.63 -31.90 -14.14
CA TYR A 227 -2.64 -32.96 -14.12
C TYR A 227 -3.27 -33.19 -15.49
N PHE A 228 -3.43 -32.15 -16.30
CA PHE A 228 -4.01 -32.26 -17.64
C PHE A 228 -2.97 -32.36 -18.76
N ASN A 229 -1.65 -32.35 -18.45
CA ASN A 229 -0.54 -32.39 -19.42
C ASN A 229 -0.64 -31.32 -20.53
N ASN A 230 -1.04 -30.10 -20.16
CA ASN A 230 -1.35 -29.01 -21.07
C ASN A 230 -0.25 -27.94 -21.16
N GLU A 231 1.00 -28.27 -20.83
CA GLU A 231 2.13 -27.31 -20.88
C GLU A 231 2.33 -26.72 -22.28
N LYS A 232 2.22 -27.54 -23.32
CA LYS A 232 2.38 -27.08 -24.71
C LYS A 232 1.31 -26.05 -25.09
N PHE A 233 0.09 -26.23 -24.60
CA PHE A 233 -0.98 -25.27 -24.82
C PHE A 233 -0.70 -23.94 -24.10
N GLU A 234 -0.26 -23.99 -22.85
CA GLU A 234 0.09 -22.78 -22.08
C GLU A 234 1.30 -22.05 -22.69
N PHE A 235 2.31 -22.79 -23.18
CA PHE A 235 3.43 -22.17 -23.91
C PHE A 235 2.96 -21.45 -25.18
N ALA A 236 2.14 -22.09 -26.01
CA ALA A 236 1.63 -21.45 -27.23
C ALA A 236 0.74 -20.23 -26.92
N ARG A 237 -0.06 -20.31 -25.85
CA ARG A 237 -0.89 -19.21 -25.36
C ARG A 237 -0.05 -18.01 -24.89
N LEU A 238 1.04 -18.27 -24.16
CA LEU A 238 1.96 -17.25 -23.68
C LEU A 238 2.78 -16.65 -24.82
N ASP A 239 3.31 -17.49 -25.72
CA ASP A 239 4.11 -17.08 -26.90
C ASP A 239 3.32 -16.10 -27.79
N LYS A 240 2.07 -16.40 -28.07
CA LYS A 240 1.19 -15.48 -28.79
C LYS A 240 1.10 -14.11 -28.14
N SER A 241 0.92 -14.06 -26.80
CA SER A 241 0.83 -12.78 -26.07
C SER A 241 2.15 -12.05 -26.02
N LEU A 242 3.27 -12.78 -25.95
CA LEU A 242 4.61 -12.21 -26.06
C LEU A 242 4.87 -11.61 -27.45
N GLY A 243 4.38 -12.24 -28.52
CA GLY A 243 4.43 -11.70 -29.88
C GLY A 243 3.64 -10.39 -30.02
N ASP A 244 2.44 -10.32 -29.45
CA ASP A 244 1.65 -9.09 -29.43
C ASP A 244 2.36 -7.97 -28.64
N TYR A 245 2.97 -8.32 -27.50
CA TYR A 245 3.80 -7.38 -26.72
C TYR A 245 5.03 -6.92 -27.51
N GLU A 246 5.74 -7.81 -28.17
CA GLU A 246 6.92 -7.48 -29.01
C GLU A 246 6.57 -6.44 -30.08
N LEU A 247 5.49 -6.67 -30.83
CA LEU A 247 5.02 -5.72 -31.84
C LEU A 247 4.70 -4.34 -31.25
N ALA A 248 3.97 -4.30 -30.13
CA ALA A 248 3.62 -3.06 -29.46
C ALA A 248 4.85 -2.34 -28.88
N ALA A 249 5.79 -3.10 -28.31
CA ALA A 249 7.05 -2.58 -27.77
C ALA A 249 7.93 -1.97 -28.86
N ASN A 250 8.03 -2.62 -30.01
CA ASN A 250 8.77 -2.11 -31.16
C ASN A 250 8.16 -0.80 -31.69
N GLN A 251 6.83 -0.72 -31.83
CA GLN A 251 6.14 0.53 -32.21
C GLN A 251 6.39 1.65 -31.21
N SER A 252 6.33 1.36 -29.92
CA SER A 252 6.66 2.31 -28.85
C SER A 252 8.12 2.78 -28.93
N ARG A 253 9.05 1.87 -29.25
CA ARG A 253 10.48 2.20 -29.41
C ARG A 253 10.73 3.09 -30.64
N HIS A 254 10.13 2.79 -31.78
CA HIS A 254 10.23 3.62 -32.98
C HIS A 254 9.69 5.04 -32.74
N SER A 255 8.56 5.17 -32.06
CA SER A 255 8.00 6.47 -31.69
C SER A 255 8.93 7.27 -30.77
N LEU A 256 9.70 6.60 -29.86
CA LEU A 256 10.73 7.25 -29.05
C LEU A 256 11.92 7.74 -29.89
N SER A 257 12.37 6.92 -30.85
CA SER A 257 13.47 7.31 -31.74
C SER A 257 13.11 8.55 -32.53
N LEU A 258 11.87 8.65 -33.03
CA LEU A 258 11.40 9.84 -33.75
C LEU A 258 11.42 11.09 -32.84
N LEU A 259 10.99 10.98 -31.58
CA LEU A 259 11.08 12.08 -30.62
C LEU A 259 12.53 12.54 -30.43
N ASN A 260 13.45 11.61 -30.21
CA ASN A 260 14.87 11.92 -29.97
C ASN A 260 15.51 12.58 -31.19
N ILE A 261 15.19 12.12 -32.41
CA ILE A 261 15.67 12.73 -33.64
C ILE A 261 15.16 14.17 -33.78
N ALA A 262 13.86 14.40 -33.60
CA ALA A 262 13.27 15.73 -33.67
C ALA A 262 13.87 16.70 -32.64
N GLN A 263 14.06 16.23 -31.41
CA GLN A 263 14.73 17.00 -30.35
C GLN A 263 16.16 17.36 -30.70
N THR A 264 16.94 16.40 -31.22
CA THR A 264 18.32 16.62 -31.61
C THR A 264 18.43 17.65 -32.76
N ILE A 265 17.53 17.58 -33.73
CA ILE A 265 17.50 18.55 -34.84
C ILE A 265 17.30 19.98 -34.31
N ILE A 266 16.30 20.18 -33.42
CA ILE A 266 16.03 21.53 -32.88
C ILE A 266 17.22 22.07 -32.10
N ILE A 267 17.76 21.25 -31.19
CA ILE A 267 18.90 21.62 -30.33
C ILE A 267 20.10 21.98 -31.20
N THR A 268 20.47 21.08 -32.14
CA THR A 268 21.66 21.28 -32.99
C THR A 268 21.49 22.50 -33.87
N THR A 269 20.30 22.74 -34.41
CA THR A 269 20.01 23.95 -35.20
C THR A 269 20.19 25.22 -34.36
N GLY A 270 19.64 25.24 -33.14
CA GLY A 270 19.79 26.38 -32.21
C GLY A 270 21.26 26.64 -31.86
N ILE A 271 22.02 25.60 -31.52
CA ILE A 271 23.47 25.71 -31.25
C ILE A 271 24.20 26.24 -32.47
N THR A 272 23.92 25.67 -33.64
CA THR A 272 24.62 26.08 -34.90
C THR A 272 24.36 27.56 -35.20
N ILE A 273 23.14 28.04 -35.11
CA ILE A 273 22.80 29.45 -35.29
C ILE A 273 23.58 30.33 -34.31
N MET A 274 23.62 29.98 -33.04
CA MET A 274 24.32 30.73 -32.00
C MET A 274 25.84 30.76 -32.27
N LEU A 275 26.43 29.64 -32.65
CA LEU A 275 27.85 29.55 -32.95
C LEU A 275 28.22 30.33 -34.22
N VAL A 276 27.41 30.30 -35.28
CA VAL A 276 27.60 31.09 -36.48
C VAL A 276 27.54 32.60 -36.16
N MET A 277 26.55 33.02 -35.37
CA MET A 277 26.46 34.42 -34.92
C MET A 277 27.68 34.81 -34.07
N SER A 278 28.13 33.93 -33.18
CA SER A 278 29.33 34.20 -32.36
C SER A 278 30.59 34.31 -33.21
N ALA A 279 30.73 33.48 -34.26
CA ALA A 279 31.86 33.57 -35.19
C ALA A 279 31.85 34.89 -35.96
N TYR A 280 30.69 35.39 -36.39
CA TYR A 280 30.58 36.74 -36.99
C TYR A 280 30.90 37.83 -35.98
N GLY A 281 30.43 37.71 -34.71
CA GLY A 281 30.74 38.64 -33.63
C GLY A 281 32.25 38.70 -33.32
N ILE A 282 32.98 37.60 -33.43
CA ILE A 282 34.45 37.59 -33.30
C ILE A 282 35.08 38.36 -34.44
N LYS A 283 34.57 38.18 -35.67
CA LYS A 283 35.12 38.93 -36.86
C LYS A 283 34.87 40.43 -36.73
N THR A 284 33.74 40.86 -36.17
CA THR A 284 33.43 42.30 -35.96
C THR A 284 34.09 42.88 -34.72
N GLY A 285 34.64 42.07 -33.85
CA GLY A 285 35.25 42.48 -32.58
C GLY A 285 34.25 42.67 -31.42
N ASP A 286 32.99 42.29 -31.63
CA ASP A 286 31.92 42.39 -30.60
C ASP A 286 31.97 41.27 -29.55
N ILE A 287 32.61 40.14 -29.91
CA ILE A 287 32.76 38.97 -29.06
C ILE A 287 34.20 38.49 -29.11
N ASP A 288 34.71 38.05 -27.97
CA ASP A 288 36.01 37.41 -27.85
C ASP A 288 35.92 35.86 -28.01
N ILE A 289 37.05 35.18 -28.11
CA ILE A 289 37.10 33.71 -28.25
C ILE A 289 36.52 33.04 -26.99
N GLY A 290 36.76 33.60 -25.81
CA GLY A 290 36.18 33.11 -24.57
C GLY A 290 34.66 33.20 -24.56
N GLY A 291 34.08 34.27 -25.12
CA GLY A 291 32.63 34.44 -25.26
C GLY A 291 32.00 33.37 -26.15
N PHE A 292 32.67 33.00 -27.26
CA PHE A 292 32.25 31.86 -28.08
C PHE A 292 32.18 30.55 -27.28
N VAL A 293 33.17 30.29 -26.42
CA VAL A 293 33.19 29.10 -25.55
C VAL A 293 32.10 29.17 -24.50
N VAL A 294 31.86 30.34 -23.90
CA VAL A 294 30.79 30.55 -22.93
C VAL A 294 29.41 30.26 -23.53
N ILE A 295 29.12 30.82 -24.70
CA ILE A 295 27.85 30.63 -25.41
C ILE A 295 27.61 29.14 -25.68
N ASN A 296 28.63 28.44 -26.22
CA ASN A 296 28.53 27.00 -26.46
C ASN A 296 28.29 26.19 -25.17
N ALA A 297 29.04 26.51 -24.12
CA ALA A 297 28.91 25.83 -22.83
C ALA A 297 27.50 26.03 -22.20
N TYR A 298 26.95 27.24 -22.24
CA TYR A 298 25.59 27.51 -21.76
C TYR A 298 24.54 26.77 -22.58
N MET A 299 24.66 26.69 -23.90
CA MET A 299 23.71 25.98 -24.73
C MET A 299 23.69 24.48 -24.39
N LEU A 300 24.88 23.86 -24.27
CA LEU A 300 24.99 22.46 -23.86
C LEU A 300 24.42 22.22 -22.45
N GLN A 301 24.68 23.14 -21.50
CA GLN A 301 24.21 23.07 -20.13
C GLN A 301 22.68 23.14 -20.04
N LEU A 302 22.03 24.04 -20.80
CA LEU A 302 20.59 24.22 -20.81
C LEU A 302 19.85 23.03 -21.46
N TYR A 303 20.44 22.42 -22.50
CA TYR A 303 19.76 21.33 -23.21
C TYR A 303 19.79 19.99 -22.47
N GLN A 304 20.77 19.75 -21.61
CA GLN A 304 20.88 18.49 -20.89
C GLN A 304 19.63 18.17 -20.04
N PRO A 305 19.08 19.09 -19.21
CA PRO A 305 17.84 18.86 -18.46
C PRO A 305 16.61 18.70 -19.35
N LEU A 306 16.60 19.38 -20.52
CA LEU A 306 15.44 19.33 -21.41
C LEU A 306 15.22 17.97 -22.07
N ASN A 307 16.28 17.18 -22.26
CA ASN A 307 16.18 15.82 -22.82
C ASN A 307 15.28 14.91 -21.97
N TRP A 308 15.15 15.18 -20.68
CA TRP A 308 14.29 14.41 -19.75
C TRP A 308 12.87 14.95 -19.64
N LEU A 309 12.57 16.13 -20.22
CA LEU A 309 11.29 16.82 -20.03
C LEU A 309 10.09 15.94 -20.42
N GLY A 310 10.17 15.22 -21.54
CA GLY A 310 9.09 14.35 -22.00
C GLY A 310 8.83 13.14 -21.11
N SER A 311 9.88 12.57 -20.47
CA SER A 311 9.72 11.47 -19.51
C SER A 311 9.19 11.97 -18.17
N VAL A 312 9.74 13.07 -17.68
CA VAL A 312 9.35 13.71 -16.41
C VAL A 312 7.88 14.14 -16.43
N TYR A 313 7.40 14.73 -17.52
CA TYR A 313 5.99 15.11 -17.67
C TYR A 313 5.04 13.92 -17.47
N ARG A 314 5.36 12.78 -18.10
CA ARG A 314 4.54 11.56 -17.96
C ARG A 314 4.57 11.00 -16.55
N GLU A 315 5.76 10.96 -15.95
CA GLU A 315 5.92 10.44 -14.59
C GLU A 315 5.22 11.33 -13.56
N ILE A 316 5.21 12.65 -13.76
CA ILE A 316 4.42 13.58 -12.94
C ILE A 316 2.92 13.24 -13.05
N ARG A 317 2.40 13.07 -14.27
CA ARG A 317 0.99 12.74 -14.49
C ARG A 317 0.64 11.39 -13.86
N GLN A 318 1.51 10.39 -14.00
CA GLN A 318 1.32 9.09 -13.36
C GLN A 318 1.37 9.20 -11.84
N ALA A 319 2.37 9.89 -11.30
CA ALA A 319 2.52 10.11 -9.87
C ALA A 319 1.29 10.82 -9.26
N LEU A 320 0.77 11.86 -9.93
CA LEU A 320 -0.43 12.56 -9.51
C LEU A 320 -1.66 11.63 -9.49
N THR A 321 -1.82 10.77 -10.50
CA THR A 321 -2.90 9.79 -10.57
C THR A 321 -2.77 8.73 -9.46
N ASP A 322 -1.57 8.21 -9.23
CA ASP A 322 -1.32 7.21 -8.19
C ASP A 322 -1.54 7.80 -6.78
N MET A 323 -1.17 9.05 -6.57
CA MET A 323 -1.45 9.79 -5.33
C MET A 323 -2.95 10.04 -5.15
N GLU A 324 -3.67 10.43 -6.21
CA GLU A 324 -5.12 10.61 -6.17
C GLU A 324 -5.82 9.31 -5.78
N ASN A 325 -5.45 8.19 -6.41
CA ASN A 325 -5.97 6.87 -6.06
C ASN A 325 -5.69 6.51 -4.58
N MET A 326 -4.50 6.81 -4.09
CA MET A 326 -4.16 6.60 -2.69
C MET A 326 -4.96 7.50 -1.76
N PHE A 327 -5.02 8.82 -2.01
CA PHE A 327 -5.72 9.75 -1.14
C PHE A 327 -7.25 9.61 -1.18
N SER A 328 -7.81 9.12 -2.30
CA SER A 328 -9.24 8.80 -2.37
C SER A 328 -9.67 7.75 -1.35
N LEU A 329 -8.75 6.89 -0.92
CA LEU A 329 -9.01 5.94 0.17
C LEU A 329 -9.23 6.64 1.51
N LEU A 330 -8.58 7.77 1.78
CA LEU A 330 -8.77 8.57 3.00
C LEU A 330 -10.12 9.30 3.04
N GLU A 331 -10.78 9.47 1.89
CA GLU A 331 -12.10 10.12 1.82
C GLU A 331 -13.24 9.16 2.23
N ILE A 332 -12.95 7.86 2.32
CA ILE A 332 -13.91 6.85 2.76
C ILE A 332 -14.07 6.97 4.28
N SER A 333 -15.27 7.24 4.73
CA SER A 333 -15.53 7.41 6.17
C SER A 333 -15.27 6.11 6.94
N PRO A 334 -14.55 6.18 8.07
CA PRO A 334 -14.43 5.03 8.99
C PRO A 334 -15.79 4.65 9.56
N THR A 335 -15.87 3.43 10.06
CA THR A 335 -17.07 2.93 10.74
C THR A 335 -17.44 3.81 11.94
N SER A 336 -18.73 3.98 12.18
CA SER A 336 -19.37 4.84 13.19
C SER A 336 -18.57 5.11 14.48
N GLN A 337 -18.55 6.36 14.92
CA GLN A 337 -17.93 6.78 16.19
C GLN A 337 -18.73 6.22 17.39
N ALA A 338 -18.03 5.53 18.28
CA ALA A 338 -18.62 5.04 19.54
C ALA A 338 -18.84 6.17 20.55
N ILE A 339 -19.89 6.06 21.36
CA ILE A 339 -20.18 7.02 22.45
C ILE A 339 -19.28 6.74 23.66
N PHE A 340 -18.96 5.46 23.90
CA PHE A 340 -18.10 5.02 25.00
C PHE A 340 -16.80 4.44 24.48
N ASP A 341 -15.66 5.00 24.87
CA ASP A 341 -14.35 4.47 24.53
C ASP A 341 -14.06 3.14 25.24
N LYS A 342 -14.56 2.95 26.44
CA LYS A 342 -14.39 1.73 27.23
C LYS A 342 -15.73 1.19 27.71
N MET A 343 -15.83 -0.15 27.71
CA MET A 343 -16.97 -0.82 28.33
C MET A 343 -16.90 -0.64 29.85
N PRO A 344 -18.00 -0.26 30.50
CA PRO A 344 -18.05 -0.20 31.96
C PRO A 344 -17.65 -1.55 32.58
N GLN A 345 -16.87 -1.53 33.65
CA GLN A 345 -16.50 -2.74 34.38
C GLN A 345 -17.74 -3.37 34.96
N SER A 346 -18.01 -4.61 34.60
CA SER A 346 -19.11 -5.42 35.15
C SER A 346 -18.62 -6.86 35.33
N ASP A 347 -19.04 -7.50 36.40
CA ASP A 347 -18.75 -8.91 36.62
C ASP A 347 -19.71 -9.82 35.82
N SER A 348 -20.81 -9.28 35.32
CA SER A 348 -21.73 -9.97 34.42
C SER A 348 -21.26 -9.87 32.98
N THR A 349 -21.55 -10.89 32.18
CA THR A 349 -21.23 -10.97 30.76
C THR A 349 -22.40 -11.52 29.94
N GLU A 350 -23.62 -11.10 30.31
CA GLU A 350 -24.82 -11.49 29.56
C GLU A 350 -24.84 -10.88 28.18
N ILE A 351 -25.19 -11.67 27.15
CA ILE A 351 -25.41 -11.21 25.77
C ILE A 351 -26.91 -11.31 25.46
N LYS A 352 -27.52 -10.23 25.00
CA LYS A 352 -28.93 -10.20 24.59
C LYS A 352 -29.05 -9.72 23.14
N PHE A 353 -29.67 -10.51 22.30
CA PHE A 353 -30.22 -10.11 21.01
C PHE A 353 -31.69 -9.76 21.20
N ASP A 354 -32.12 -8.59 20.78
CA ASP A 354 -33.47 -8.07 20.99
C ASP A 354 -34.06 -7.58 19.66
N ASN A 355 -35.00 -8.36 19.11
CA ASN A 355 -35.70 -8.10 17.86
C ASN A 355 -34.78 -7.78 16.69
N VAL A 356 -33.62 -8.46 16.60
CA VAL A 356 -32.57 -8.19 15.63
C VAL A 356 -33.00 -8.65 14.24
N SER A 357 -32.93 -7.71 13.28
CA SER A 357 -33.08 -7.97 11.84
C SER A 357 -31.88 -7.44 11.07
N PHE A 358 -31.45 -8.18 10.03
CA PHE A 358 -30.29 -7.81 9.24
C PHE A 358 -30.35 -8.31 7.79
N ASP A 359 -29.83 -7.50 6.86
CA ASP A 359 -29.60 -7.84 5.46
C ASP A 359 -28.22 -7.30 4.99
N TYR A 360 -27.49 -8.07 4.18
CA TYR A 360 -26.27 -7.58 3.51
C TYR A 360 -26.61 -6.68 2.32
N ASN A 361 -27.72 -6.94 1.66
CA ASN A 361 -28.23 -6.18 0.52
C ASN A 361 -29.74 -6.01 0.68
N ILE A 362 -30.27 -4.91 0.19
CA ILE A 362 -31.72 -4.59 0.24
C ILE A 362 -32.61 -5.72 -0.31
N ARG A 363 -32.06 -6.62 -1.12
CA ARG A 363 -32.81 -7.68 -1.84
C ARG A 363 -33.04 -8.95 -1.03
N ARG A 364 -32.29 -9.21 0.08
CA ARG A 364 -32.39 -10.48 0.81
C ARG A 364 -32.15 -10.30 2.30
N THR A 365 -33.21 -10.38 3.08
CA THR A 365 -33.13 -10.40 4.56
C THR A 365 -32.57 -11.74 5.02
N ILE A 366 -31.47 -11.71 5.78
CA ILE A 366 -30.78 -12.89 6.30
C ILE A 366 -31.24 -13.24 7.70
N ILE A 367 -31.39 -12.24 8.58
CA ILE A 367 -31.88 -12.39 9.95
C ILE A 367 -33.21 -11.62 10.09
N LYS A 368 -34.21 -12.27 10.64
CA LYS A 368 -35.57 -11.76 10.71
C LYS A 368 -36.08 -11.82 12.14
N ASN A 369 -36.01 -10.69 12.85
CA ASN A 369 -36.60 -10.49 14.16
C ASN A 369 -36.22 -11.57 15.18
N ILE A 370 -34.92 -11.86 15.34
CA ILE A 370 -34.47 -12.84 16.33
C ILE A 370 -34.28 -12.20 17.71
N SER A 371 -34.71 -12.91 18.75
CA SER A 371 -34.51 -12.52 20.13
C SER A 371 -34.08 -13.73 20.95
N PHE A 372 -32.94 -13.60 21.64
CA PHE A 372 -32.45 -14.62 22.58
C PHE A 372 -31.44 -14.02 23.56
N VAL A 373 -31.18 -14.76 24.63
CA VAL A 373 -30.25 -14.37 25.70
C VAL A 373 -29.22 -15.48 25.92
N VAL A 374 -27.94 -15.07 26.07
CA VAL A 374 -26.88 -15.93 26.60
C VAL A 374 -26.60 -15.46 28.03
N PRO A 375 -27.11 -16.14 29.05
CA PRO A 375 -26.93 -15.71 30.43
C PRO A 375 -25.46 -15.77 30.88
N ASN A 376 -25.11 -14.98 31.87
CA ASN A 376 -23.76 -14.96 32.44
C ASN A 376 -23.29 -16.36 32.86
N GLY A 377 -22.10 -16.76 32.41
CA GLY A 377 -21.48 -18.05 32.73
C GLY A 377 -22.13 -19.27 32.06
N LYS A 378 -23.13 -19.08 31.18
CA LYS A 378 -23.87 -20.15 30.50
C LYS A 378 -23.38 -20.35 29.05
N LYS A 379 -23.62 -21.57 28.55
CA LYS A 379 -23.32 -21.98 27.18
C LYS A 379 -24.60 -22.03 26.36
N VAL A 380 -24.66 -21.26 25.28
CA VAL A 380 -25.76 -21.30 24.31
C VAL A 380 -25.23 -21.72 22.97
N ALA A 381 -25.85 -22.72 22.35
CA ALA A 381 -25.49 -23.19 21.01
C ALA A 381 -26.52 -22.75 19.96
N ILE A 382 -26.07 -22.30 18.83
CA ILE A 382 -26.89 -22.00 17.66
C ILE A 382 -26.64 -23.07 16.61
N VAL A 383 -27.69 -23.77 16.21
CA VAL A 383 -27.67 -24.83 15.19
C VAL A 383 -28.65 -24.49 14.07
N GLY A 384 -28.50 -25.15 12.95
CA GLY A 384 -29.41 -24.95 11.80
C GLY A 384 -28.75 -25.31 10.46
N PRO A 385 -29.52 -25.39 9.39
CA PRO A 385 -28.98 -25.70 8.06
C PRO A 385 -28.00 -24.65 7.55
N THR A 386 -27.24 -25.04 6.52
CA THR A 386 -26.34 -24.08 5.84
C THR A 386 -27.16 -22.94 5.23
N GLY A 387 -26.70 -21.70 5.40
CA GLY A 387 -27.42 -20.52 4.94
C GLY A 387 -28.54 -20.02 5.86
N ALA A 388 -28.74 -20.62 7.05
CA ALA A 388 -29.74 -20.18 8.02
C ALA A 388 -29.42 -18.81 8.66
N GLY A 389 -28.21 -18.28 8.52
CA GLY A 389 -27.79 -16.99 9.12
C GLY A 389 -26.84 -17.11 10.31
N LYS A 390 -26.35 -18.31 10.64
CA LYS A 390 -25.46 -18.55 11.80
C LYS A 390 -24.21 -17.66 11.80
N SER A 391 -23.43 -17.64 10.71
CA SER A 391 -22.22 -16.82 10.61
C SER A 391 -22.51 -15.31 10.54
N THR A 392 -23.76 -14.91 10.26
CA THR A 392 -24.19 -13.51 10.33
C THR A 392 -24.30 -13.04 11.78
N ILE A 393 -24.69 -13.92 12.70
CA ILE A 393 -24.76 -13.63 14.14
C ILE A 393 -23.36 -13.28 14.68
N SER A 394 -22.30 -14.02 14.26
CA SER A 394 -20.94 -13.69 14.66
C SER A 394 -20.53 -12.31 14.17
N ARG A 395 -20.78 -12.01 12.89
CA ARG A 395 -20.43 -10.71 12.30
C ARG A 395 -21.13 -9.53 12.96
N LEU A 396 -22.36 -9.72 13.39
CA LEU A 396 -23.12 -8.72 14.15
C LEU A 396 -22.58 -8.57 15.57
N LEU A 397 -22.28 -9.67 16.28
CA LEU A 397 -21.73 -9.65 17.64
C LEU A 397 -20.35 -8.95 17.70
N PHE A 398 -19.50 -9.19 16.70
CA PHE A 398 -18.18 -8.52 16.57
C PHE A 398 -18.25 -7.10 16.03
N LYS A 399 -19.47 -6.57 15.82
CA LYS A 399 -19.71 -5.24 15.24
C LYS A 399 -18.95 -5.03 13.91
N PHE A 400 -18.91 -6.07 13.05
CA PHE A 400 -18.48 -5.94 11.67
C PHE A 400 -19.58 -5.34 10.79
N TYR A 401 -20.83 -5.52 11.21
CA TYR A 401 -22.04 -4.95 10.63
C TYR A 401 -22.96 -4.48 11.76
N GLU A 402 -23.82 -3.52 11.46
CA GLU A 402 -24.86 -3.04 12.39
C GLU A 402 -26.20 -3.65 12.02
N PRO A 403 -27.06 -4.02 13.00
CA PRO A 403 -28.40 -4.52 12.73
C PRO A 403 -29.26 -3.44 12.08
N LYS A 404 -30.15 -3.84 11.15
CA LYS A 404 -31.11 -2.94 10.49
C LYS A 404 -32.23 -2.51 11.43
N ALA A 405 -32.66 -3.42 12.31
CA ALA A 405 -33.64 -3.18 13.34
C ALA A 405 -33.31 -4.00 14.58
N GLY A 406 -33.80 -3.58 15.72
CA GLY A 406 -33.48 -4.18 17.01
C GLY A 406 -32.13 -3.77 17.55
N GLY A 407 -31.58 -4.51 18.49
CA GLY A 407 -30.30 -4.22 19.11
C GLY A 407 -29.63 -5.44 19.73
N ILE A 408 -28.29 -5.36 19.82
CA ILE A 408 -27.47 -6.35 20.52
C ILE A 408 -26.89 -5.66 21.74
N TYR A 409 -27.00 -6.31 22.88
CA TYR A 409 -26.62 -5.76 24.19
C TYR A 409 -25.64 -6.70 24.87
N ILE A 410 -24.66 -6.14 25.57
CA ILE A 410 -23.82 -6.83 26.54
C ILE A 410 -24.00 -6.10 27.87
N ASN A 411 -24.48 -6.82 28.90
CA ASN A 411 -24.84 -6.24 30.21
C ASN A 411 -25.79 -5.03 30.09
N ASN A 412 -26.82 -5.14 29.27
CA ASN A 412 -27.80 -4.09 28.96
C ASN A 412 -27.25 -2.86 28.23
N ILE A 413 -25.97 -2.86 27.81
CA ILE A 413 -25.38 -1.78 27.02
C ILE A 413 -25.41 -2.19 25.55
N ASN A 414 -26.00 -1.35 24.70
CA ASN A 414 -26.03 -1.59 23.28
C ASN A 414 -24.60 -1.54 22.70
N ILE A 415 -24.19 -2.59 21.97
CA ILE A 415 -22.83 -2.69 21.39
C ILE A 415 -22.51 -1.57 20.40
N ASN A 416 -23.52 -0.95 19.78
CA ASN A 416 -23.30 0.18 18.88
C ASN A 416 -22.77 1.42 19.60
N LYS A 417 -22.99 1.52 20.91
CA LYS A 417 -22.47 2.62 21.75
C LYS A 417 -21.06 2.36 22.27
N ILE A 418 -20.52 1.15 22.10
CA ILE A 418 -19.20 0.73 22.60
C ILE A 418 -18.18 0.80 21.45
N SER A 419 -16.94 1.18 21.74
CA SER A 419 -15.85 1.12 20.75
C SER A 419 -15.59 -0.32 20.31
N GLN A 420 -15.22 -0.51 19.04
CA GLN A 420 -14.91 -1.86 18.52
C GLN A 420 -13.74 -2.50 19.27
N GLU A 421 -12.77 -1.70 19.70
CA GLU A 421 -11.61 -2.16 20.47
C GLU A 421 -12.05 -2.74 21.80
N SER A 422 -12.82 -1.97 22.58
CA SER A 422 -13.31 -2.41 23.89
C SER A 422 -14.24 -3.62 23.81
N LEU A 423 -15.11 -3.67 22.80
CA LEU A 423 -15.98 -4.83 22.56
C LEU A 423 -15.17 -6.09 22.25
N ARG A 424 -14.21 -5.97 21.34
CA ARG A 424 -13.38 -7.10 20.90
C ARG A 424 -12.37 -7.52 21.95
N GLU A 425 -11.99 -6.67 22.89
CA GLU A 425 -11.12 -7.03 24.01
C GLU A 425 -11.77 -8.10 24.91
N ILE A 426 -13.07 -7.99 25.19
CA ILE A 426 -13.78 -8.90 26.07
C ILE A 426 -14.26 -10.20 25.41
N ILE A 427 -14.28 -10.27 24.06
CA ILE A 427 -14.73 -11.44 23.29
C ILE A 427 -13.52 -12.16 22.70
N GLY A 428 -13.37 -13.45 23.01
CA GLY A 428 -12.41 -14.35 22.35
C GLY A 428 -13.11 -15.20 21.29
N VAL A 429 -12.47 -15.40 20.15
CA VAL A 429 -13.01 -16.19 19.04
C VAL A 429 -12.10 -17.35 18.68
N VAL A 430 -12.69 -18.52 18.47
CA VAL A 430 -12.08 -19.63 17.73
C VAL A 430 -12.85 -19.75 16.42
N PRO A 431 -12.30 -19.28 15.29
CA PRO A 431 -13.01 -19.26 14.00
C PRO A 431 -13.05 -20.64 13.36
N GLN A 432 -13.98 -20.83 12.43
CA GLN A 432 -14.11 -22.03 11.60
C GLN A 432 -12.84 -22.26 10.77
N ASP A 433 -12.45 -21.26 10.00
CA ASP A 433 -11.23 -21.28 9.20
C ASP A 433 -10.12 -20.52 9.94
N THR A 434 -9.17 -21.27 10.49
CA THR A 434 -8.04 -20.68 11.19
C THR A 434 -6.98 -20.21 10.18
N VAL A 435 -6.81 -18.89 10.11
CA VAL A 435 -5.73 -18.26 9.35
C VAL A 435 -4.60 -17.87 10.29
N LEU A 436 -3.38 -18.31 9.96
CA LEU A 436 -2.16 -17.96 10.69
C LEU A 436 -1.33 -16.96 9.88
N PHE A 437 -0.62 -16.08 10.60
CA PHE A 437 0.38 -15.21 9.99
C PHE A 437 1.57 -16.05 9.52
N ASN A 438 2.17 -15.66 8.40
CA ASN A 438 3.41 -16.27 7.92
C ASN A 438 4.59 -15.84 8.82
N ASP A 439 4.61 -16.37 10.02
CA ASP A 439 5.56 -16.10 11.08
C ASP A 439 5.73 -17.36 11.94
N THR A 440 6.40 -17.26 13.06
CA THR A 440 6.62 -18.37 14.00
C THR A 440 5.32 -18.82 14.68
N ILE A 441 5.31 -20.05 15.20
CA ILE A 441 4.22 -20.54 16.06
C ILE A 441 4.11 -19.66 17.31
N TYR A 442 5.27 -19.26 17.88
CA TYR A 442 5.32 -18.33 19.01
C TYR A 442 4.56 -17.04 18.72
N TYR A 443 4.90 -16.37 17.62
CA TYR A 443 4.22 -15.12 17.21
C TYR A 443 2.71 -15.32 17.05
N ASN A 444 2.31 -16.42 16.42
CA ASN A 444 0.90 -16.71 16.20
C ASN A 444 0.11 -16.91 17.50
N ILE A 445 0.68 -17.53 18.51
CA ILE A 445 0.05 -17.66 19.84
C ILE A 445 0.10 -16.32 20.59
N ALA A 446 1.27 -15.66 20.64
CA ALA A 446 1.48 -14.39 21.33
C ALA A 446 0.60 -13.25 20.78
N PHE A 447 0.10 -13.38 19.56
CA PHE A 447 -0.86 -12.43 18.96
C PHE A 447 -2.16 -12.29 19.78
N GLY A 448 -2.51 -13.27 20.60
CA GLY A 448 -3.66 -13.20 21.52
C GLY A 448 -3.53 -12.13 22.61
N LYS A 449 -2.28 -11.84 23.04
CA LYS A 449 -1.98 -10.84 24.08
C LYS A 449 -0.63 -10.19 23.80
N THR A 450 -0.65 -8.95 23.34
CA THR A 450 0.57 -8.19 23.06
C THR A 450 1.41 -8.03 24.33
N GLY A 451 2.70 -8.39 24.25
CA GLY A 451 3.61 -8.33 25.39
C GLY A 451 3.52 -9.52 26.36
N ALA A 452 2.85 -10.62 25.98
CA ALA A 452 2.86 -11.86 26.77
C ALA A 452 4.28 -12.41 26.96
N SER A 453 4.55 -12.93 28.16
CA SER A 453 5.81 -13.60 28.45
C SER A 453 5.89 -14.96 27.75
N LYS A 454 7.13 -15.49 27.61
CA LYS A 454 7.34 -16.82 27.02
C LYS A 454 6.60 -17.91 27.81
N ASP A 455 6.56 -17.79 29.13
CA ASP A 455 5.90 -18.76 30.01
C ASP A 455 4.38 -18.72 29.86
N GLU A 456 3.78 -17.52 29.69
CA GLU A 456 2.35 -17.39 29.38
C GLU A 456 2.00 -18.04 28.05
N VAL A 457 2.81 -17.87 27.02
CA VAL A 457 2.62 -18.48 25.69
C VAL A 457 2.73 -20.01 25.79
N ILE A 458 3.72 -20.53 26.51
CA ILE A 458 3.90 -21.98 26.74
C ILE A 458 2.72 -22.54 27.53
N SER A 459 2.27 -21.85 28.57
CA SER A 459 1.11 -22.25 29.38
C SER A 459 -0.16 -22.32 28.51
N ALA A 460 -0.40 -21.31 27.69
CA ALA A 460 -1.53 -21.30 26.76
C ALA A 460 -1.45 -22.45 25.73
N ALA A 461 -0.25 -22.77 25.23
CA ALA A 461 -0.03 -23.88 24.31
C ALA A 461 -0.28 -25.25 24.99
N LYS A 462 0.10 -25.42 26.26
CA LYS A 462 -0.19 -26.61 27.07
C LYS A 462 -1.70 -26.79 27.25
N ASN A 463 -2.38 -25.71 27.63
CA ASN A 463 -3.84 -25.73 27.83
C ASN A 463 -4.63 -25.95 26.52
N ALA A 464 -4.01 -25.69 25.37
CA ALA A 464 -4.57 -25.98 24.03
C ALA A 464 -4.12 -27.31 23.45
N ASP A 465 -3.35 -28.12 24.21
CA ASP A 465 -2.83 -29.43 23.82
C ASP A 465 -2.01 -29.42 22.51
N ILE A 466 -1.21 -28.35 22.32
CA ILE A 466 -0.31 -28.19 21.14
C ILE A 466 1.17 -28.13 21.55
N HIS A 467 1.48 -28.03 22.86
CA HIS A 467 2.84 -27.89 23.37
C HIS A 467 3.75 -29.04 22.96
N ASP A 468 3.29 -30.28 23.14
CA ASP A 468 4.08 -31.48 22.89
C ASP A 468 4.42 -31.60 21.40
N PHE A 469 3.45 -31.34 20.52
CA PHE A 469 3.70 -31.24 19.09
C PHE A 469 4.75 -30.18 18.77
N ILE A 470 4.63 -28.96 19.32
CA ILE A 470 5.61 -27.89 19.07
C ILE A 470 7.00 -28.30 19.54
N SER A 471 7.11 -29.01 20.67
CA SER A 471 8.38 -29.40 21.29
C SER A 471 9.15 -30.45 20.47
N ILE A 472 8.48 -31.23 19.62
CA ILE A 472 9.08 -32.23 18.73
C ILE A 472 9.61 -31.58 17.45
N LEU A 473 9.11 -30.39 17.07
CA LEU A 473 9.58 -29.70 15.88
C LEU A 473 11.04 -29.26 16.01
N PRO A 474 11.85 -29.32 14.94
CA PRO A 474 13.27 -28.95 14.99
C PRO A 474 13.53 -27.56 15.58
N ASP A 475 12.70 -26.57 15.20
CA ASP A 475 12.82 -25.18 15.68
C ASP A 475 11.83 -24.86 16.82
N GLY A 476 11.08 -25.84 17.30
CA GLY A 476 10.11 -25.67 18.37
C GLY A 476 9.14 -24.52 18.10
N TYR A 477 9.01 -23.62 19.08
CA TYR A 477 8.16 -22.42 18.95
C TYR A 477 8.61 -21.44 17.87
N GLN A 478 9.86 -21.50 17.38
CA GLN A 478 10.38 -20.64 16.32
C GLN A 478 10.10 -21.20 14.91
N THR A 479 9.43 -22.33 14.81
CA THR A 479 9.02 -22.92 13.53
C THR A 479 8.10 -21.96 12.78
N ILE A 480 8.46 -21.62 11.52
CA ILE A 480 7.67 -20.77 10.63
C ILE A 480 6.57 -21.58 10.00
N VAL A 481 5.32 -21.17 10.16
CA VAL A 481 4.13 -21.90 9.73
C VAL A 481 3.80 -21.79 8.23
N GLY A 482 4.51 -20.91 7.50
CA GLY A 482 4.27 -20.65 6.09
C GLY A 482 3.03 -19.76 5.83
N GLU A 483 2.76 -19.51 4.55
CA GLU A 483 1.64 -18.67 4.15
C GLU A 483 0.32 -19.29 4.61
N ARG A 484 -0.51 -18.53 5.35
CA ARG A 484 -1.77 -18.98 5.97
C ARG A 484 -1.64 -20.26 6.80
N GLY A 485 -0.42 -20.59 7.26
CA GLY A 485 -0.17 -21.80 8.05
C GLY A 485 -0.16 -23.11 7.24
N LEU A 486 0.17 -23.06 5.95
CA LEU A 486 0.14 -24.24 5.07
C LEU A 486 1.01 -25.42 5.53
N LYS A 487 2.01 -25.17 6.36
CA LYS A 487 2.89 -26.23 6.91
C LYS A 487 2.27 -26.99 8.09
N LEU A 488 1.14 -26.56 8.61
CA LEU A 488 0.43 -27.21 9.70
C LEU A 488 -0.85 -27.90 9.20
N SER A 489 -1.19 -29.01 9.81
CA SER A 489 -2.49 -29.68 9.61
C SER A 489 -3.66 -28.82 10.11
N GLY A 490 -4.88 -29.11 9.69
CA GLY A 490 -6.07 -28.39 10.14
C GLY A 490 -6.22 -28.40 11.67
N GLY A 491 -5.95 -29.53 12.32
CA GLY A 491 -6.02 -29.67 13.78
C GLY A 491 -4.96 -28.87 14.53
N GLU A 492 -3.74 -28.85 14.02
CA GLU A 492 -2.66 -28.06 14.61
C GLU A 492 -2.95 -26.55 14.50
N LYS A 493 -3.40 -26.07 13.33
CA LYS A 493 -3.84 -24.68 13.16
C LYS A 493 -4.90 -24.30 14.17
N GLN A 494 -5.87 -25.18 14.38
CA GLN A 494 -6.97 -24.95 15.28
C GLN A 494 -6.53 -24.89 16.74
N ARG A 495 -5.64 -25.83 17.17
CA ARG A 495 -5.03 -25.78 18.51
C ARG A 495 -4.20 -24.50 18.71
N VAL A 496 -3.50 -24.00 17.70
CA VAL A 496 -2.82 -22.68 17.75
C VAL A 496 -3.84 -21.56 17.95
N ALA A 497 -5.00 -21.57 17.25
CA ALA A 497 -6.05 -20.57 17.47
C ALA A 497 -6.67 -20.65 18.85
N ILE A 498 -6.86 -21.85 19.39
CA ILE A 498 -7.32 -22.07 20.76
C ILE A 498 -6.30 -21.50 21.75
N ALA A 499 -5.00 -21.81 21.59
CA ALA A 499 -3.93 -21.26 22.43
C ALA A 499 -3.92 -19.72 22.41
N ARG A 500 -4.08 -19.11 21.22
CA ARG A 500 -4.23 -17.67 21.04
C ARG A 500 -5.41 -17.10 21.84
N THR A 501 -6.54 -17.80 21.82
CA THR A 501 -7.76 -17.38 22.52
C THR A 501 -7.64 -17.57 24.04
N ILE A 502 -7.00 -18.65 24.49
CA ILE A 502 -6.68 -18.88 25.92
C ILE A 502 -5.78 -17.77 26.46
N LEU A 503 -4.71 -17.44 25.72
CA LEU A 503 -3.74 -16.41 26.11
C LEU A 503 -4.41 -15.03 26.25
N LYS A 504 -5.40 -14.74 25.42
CA LYS A 504 -6.23 -13.53 25.51
C LYS A 504 -7.06 -13.45 26.78
N ASN A 505 -7.44 -14.61 27.37
CA ASN A 505 -8.29 -14.75 28.56
C ASN A 505 -9.58 -13.89 28.52
N PRO A 506 -10.43 -14.06 27.52
CA PRO A 506 -11.63 -13.23 27.33
C PRO A 506 -12.70 -13.52 28.39
N LYS A 507 -13.64 -12.57 28.56
CA LYS A 507 -14.83 -12.75 29.41
C LYS A 507 -15.93 -13.55 28.70
N ILE A 508 -16.00 -13.45 27.37
CA ILE A 508 -16.98 -14.11 26.50
C ILE A 508 -16.23 -14.97 25.50
N PHE A 509 -16.60 -16.24 25.38
CA PHE A 509 -16.09 -17.11 24.30
C PHE A 509 -17.09 -17.21 23.16
N PHE A 510 -16.58 -17.16 21.96
CA PHE A 510 -17.33 -17.40 20.75
C PHE A 510 -16.64 -18.51 19.92
N PHE A 511 -17.33 -19.63 19.73
CA PHE A 511 -16.83 -20.76 18.94
C PHE A 511 -17.63 -20.86 17.64
N ASP A 512 -16.95 -20.71 16.49
CA ASP A 512 -17.57 -20.80 15.17
C ASP A 512 -17.10 -22.08 14.50
N GLU A 513 -17.94 -23.13 14.55
CA GLU A 513 -17.68 -24.44 13.92
C GLU A 513 -16.27 -25.02 14.19
N ALA A 514 -15.77 -24.80 15.40
CA ALA A 514 -14.37 -25.05 15.77
C ALA A 514 -13.86 -26.49 15.54
N THR A 515 -14.64 -27.41 15.00
CA THR A 515 -14.26 -28.83 14.83
C THR A 515 -14.64 -29.43 13.48
N SER A 516 -15.15 -28.64 12.52
CA SER A 516 -15.78 -29.17 11.30
C SER A 516 -14.81 -29.86 10.31
N ALA A 517 -13.52 -29.51 10.32
CA ALA A 517 -12.51 -29.97 9.39
C ALA A 517 -11.58 -31.08 9.96
N LEU A 518 -11.95 -31.70 11.11
CA LEU A 518 -11.08 -32.59 11.87
C LEU A 518 -11.53 -34.03 11.82
N ASP A 519 -10.57 -34.95 11.96
CA ASP A 519 -10.83 -36.36 12.22
C ASP A 519 -11.48 -36.56 13.60
N THR A 520 -12.20 -37.65 13.79
CA THR A 520 -13.05 -37.90 14.97
C THR A 520 -12.25 -37.96 16.28
N SER A 521 -10.98 -38.39 16.26
CA SER A 521 -10.12 -38.46 17.46
C SER A 521 -9.68 -37.06 17.90
N THR A 522 -9.14 -36.29 17.00
CA THR A 522 -8.72 -34.90 17.23
C THR A 522 -9.90 -33.99 17.61
N GLU A 523 -11.09 -34.23 17.03
CA GLU A 523 -12.30 -33.51 17.38
C GLU A 523 -12.67 -33.65 18.87
N LYS A 524 -12.63 -34.88 19.41
CA LYS A 524 -12.96 -35.13 20.85
C LYS A 524 -11.96 -34.43 21.77
N GLU A 525 -10.68 -34.44 21.45
CA GLU A 525 -9.67 -33.74 22.25
C GLU A 525 -9.90 -32.21 22.24
N ILE A 526 -10.13 -31.64 21.07
CA ILE A 526 -10.42 -30.21 20.96
C ILE A 526 -11.70 -29.83 21.66
N GLN A 527 -12.76 -30.62 21.55
CA GLN A 527 -14.02 -30.40 22.30
C GLN A 527 -13.78 -30.38 23.81
N LYS A 528 -13.02 -31.33 24.36
CA LYS A 528 -12.66 -31.38 25.77
C LYS A 528 -11.90 -30.13 26.20
N ASN A 529 -10.95 -29.65 25.37
CA ASN A 529 -10.20 -28.42 25.66
C ASN A 529 -11.11 -27.20 25.63
N LEU A 530 -12.00 -27.07 24.63
CA LEU A 530 -12.97 -25.98 24.55
C LEU A 530 -13.93 -25.99 25.76
N GLU A 531 -14.37 -27.15 26.23
CA GLU A 531 -15.19 -27.29 27.41
C GLU A 531 -14.47 -26.82 28.68
N ASN A 532 -13.21 -27.21 28.85
CA ASN A 532 -12.39 -26.82 29.99
C ASN A 532 -12.17 -25.31 30.07
N ILE A 533 -11.80 -24.66 28.97
CA ILE A 533 -11.52 -23.22 28.95
C ILE A 533 -12.78 -22.36 29.06
N SER A 534 -13.93 -22.90 28.64
CA SER A 534 -15.23 -22.19 28.69
C SER A 534 -16.01 -22.44 29.97
N LYS A 535 -15.48 -23.24 30.92
CA LYS A 535 -16.14 -23.54 32.19
C LYS A 535 -16.39 -22.25 32.97
N ASN A 536 -17.64 -22.03 33.37
CA ASN A 536 -18.10 -20.83 34.09
C ASN A 536 -17.87 -19.50 33.31
N LYS A 537 -17.70 -19.55 31.99
CA LYS A 537 -17.61 -18.38 31.13
C LYS A 537 -18.81 -18.30 30.20
N THR A 538 -19.28 -17.10 29.92
CA THR A 538 -20.35 -16.87 28.94
C THR A 538 -19.88 -17.32 27.57
N THR A 539 -20.57 -18.28 26.96
CA THR A 539 -20.13 -18.93 25.75
C THR A 539 -21.25 -19.03 24.72
N LEU A 540 -20.99 -18.53 23.52
CA LEU A 540 -21.87 -18.69 22.36
C LEU A 540 -21.18 -19.60 21.34
N ILE A 541 -21.84 -20.66 20.92
CA ILE A 541 -21.32 -21.68 20.02
C ILE A 541 -22.15 -21.70 18.74
N ILE A 542 -21.56 -21.57 17.60
CA ILE A 542 -22.16 -21.95 16.32
C ILE A 542 -21.72 -23.37 16.01
N ALA A 543 -22.66 -24.30 15.97
CA ALA A 543 -22.38 -25.70 15.74
C ALA A 543 -22.97 -26.19 14.42
N HIS A 544 -22.13 -26.85 13.63
CA HIS A 544 -22.54 -27.61 12.44
C HIS A 544 -22.79 -29.07 12.80
N ARG A 545 -22.04 -29.60 13.76
CA ARG A 545 -22.27 -30.94 14.34
C ARG A 545 -23.10 -30.80 15.62
N LEU A 546 -24.21 -31.49 15.66
CA LEU A 546 -25.13 -31.42 16.81
C LEU A 546 -24.52 -32.02 18.08
N SER A 547 -23.56 -32.95 17.96
CA SER A 547 -22.78 -33.45 19.08
C SER A 547 -22.07 -32.35 19.87
N THR A 548 -21.59 -31.31 19.23
CA THR A 548 -20.95 -30.15 19.86
C THR A 548 -21.97 -29.28 20.60
N ALA A 549 -23.22 -29.22 20.13
CA ALA A 549 -24.29 -28.45 20.73
C ALA A 549 -24.99 -29.17 21.91
N ALA A 550 -24.90 -30.50 21.96
CA ALA A 550 -25.66 -31.33 22.91
C ALA A 550 -25.37 -30.98 24.39
N ASN A 551 -24.13 -30.54 24.70
CA ASN A 551 -23.71 -30.16 26.06
C ASN A 551 -23.95 -28.68 26.39
N ALA A 552 -24.68 -27.93 25.55
CA ALA A 552 -25.03 -26.53 25.84
C ALA A 552 -26.22 -26.44 26.82
N ASP A 553 -26.21 -25.43 27.69
CA ASP A 553 -27.33 -25.14 28.62
C ASP A 553 -28.63 -24.81 27.87
N ASN A 554 -28.50 -24.24 26.67
CA ASN A 554 -29.63 -23.91 25.81
C ASN A 554 -29.18 -24.01 24.31
N ILE A 555 -30.07 -24.53 23.49
CA ILE A 555 -29.85 -24.70 22.05
C ILE A 555 -30.91 -23.88 21.31
N ILE A 556 -30.48 -23.08 20.35
CA ILE A 556 -31.30 -22.26 19.47
C ILE A 556 -31.23 -22.85 18.06
N VAL A 557 -32.39 -23.26 17.55
CA VAL A 557 -32.51 -23.76 16.18
C VAL A 557 -32.87 -22.62 15.23
N LEU A 558 -31.97 -22.26 14.34
CA LEU A 558 -32.16 -21.21 13.37
C LEU A 558 -32.51 -21.83 12.01
N ASP A 559 -33.61 -21.41 11.38
CA ASP A 559 -33.95 -21.79 10.01
C ASP A 559 -34.44 -20.55 9.24
N LYS A 560 -33.89 -20.34 8.04
CA LYS A 560 -34.25 -19.20 7.13
C LYS A 560 -34.27 -17.82 7.82
N GLY A 561 -33.36 -17.63 8.78
CA GLY A 561 -33.19 -16.37 9.51
C GLY A 561 -34.13 -16.14 10.69
N ILE A 562 -34.92 -17.13 11.10
CA ILE A 562 -35.81 -17.08 12.27
C ILE A 562 -35.45 -18.18 13.27
N ILE A 563 -35.69 -17.94 14.55
CA ILE A 563 -35.61 -18.98 15.59
C ILE A 563 -36.87 -19.83 15.52
N VAL A 564 -36.73 -21.13 15.26
CA VAL A 564 -37.85 -22.06 15.13
C VAL A 564 -38.06 -22.90 16.39
N GLU A 565 -36.98 -23.20 17.10
CA GLU A 565 -37.01 -23.98 18.34
C GLU A 565 -35.96 -23.47 19.30
N GLN A 566 -36.19 -23.61 20.59
CA GLN A 566 -35.25 -23.28 21.65
C GLN A 566 -35.48 -24.18 22.86
N GLY A 567 -34.41 -24.73 23.45
CA GLY A 567 -34.50 -25.59 24.63
C GLY A 567 -33.21 -26.35 24.90
N THR A 568 -33.24 -27.28 25.85
CA THR A 568 -32.13 -28.21 26.10
C THR A 568 -32.14 -29.34 25.08
N HIS A 569 -31.02 -30.05 24.96
CA HIS A 569 -30.90 -31.22 24.07
C HIS A 569 -32.04 -32.21 24.28
N GLU A 570 -32.32 -32.59 25.53
CA GLU A 570 -33.37 -33.55 25.88
C GLU A 570 -34.77 -33.02 25.51
N SER A 571 -35.07 -31.77 25.85
CA SER A 571 -36.37 -31.16 25.54
C SER A 571 -36.65 -31.09 24.03
N LEU A 572 -35.65 -30.72 23.26
CA LEU A 572 -35.78 -30.61 21.79
C LEU A 572 -35.90 -31.98 21.10
N LEU A 573 -35.28 -33.04 21.66
CA LEU A 573 -35.48 -34.40 21.15
C LEU A 573 -36.91 -34.88 21.42
N LEU A 574 -37.47 -34.55 22.60
CA LEU A 574 -38.85 -34.93 22.95
C LEU A 574 -39.89 -34.21 22.07
N GLN A 575 -39.62 -32.97 21.65
CA GLN A 575 -40.49 -32.20 20.77
C GLN A 575 -40.63 -32.79 19.36
N LYS A 576 -39.68 -33.66 18.93
CA LYS A 576 -39.65 -34.27 17.61
C LYS A 576 -39.75 -33.27 16.45
N GLY A 577 -39.23 -32.05 16.67
CA GLY A 577 -39.24 -30.96 15.70
C GLY A 577 -38.03 -30.97 14.76
N LYS A 578 -37.63 -29.78 14.31
CA LYS A 578 -36.51 -29.57 13.38
C LYS A 578 -35.16 -30.04 13.93
N TYR A 579 -34.92 -29.81 15.25
CA TYR A 579 -33.72 -30.30 15.92
C TYR A 579 -33.63 -31.83 15.87
N TYR A 580 -34.74 -32.54 16.16
CA TYR A 580 -34.81 -33.99 16.10
C TYR A 580 -34.52 -34.51 14.68
N GLU A 581 -35.14 -33.89 13.65
CA GLU A 581 -34.87 -34.28 12.25
C GLU A 581 -33.38 -34.13 11.89
N MET A 582 -32.74 -33.05 12.32
CA MET A 582 -31.32 -32.80 12.09
C MET A 582 -30.46 -33.80 12.86
N TRP A 583 -30.83 -34.15 14.10
CA TRP A 583 -30.11 -35.10 14.93
C TRP A 583 -30.15 -36.50 14.34
N GLU A 584 -31.28 -36.98 13.90
CA GLU A 584 -31.43 -38.31 13.27
C GLU A 584 -30.62 -38.41 11.95
N LYS A 585 -30.54 -37.33 11.22
CA LYS A 585 -29.71 -37.28 9.99
C LYS A 585 -28.20 -37.35 10.26
N GLN A 586 -27.74 -36.89 11.42
CA GLN A 586 -26.33 -36.89 11.81
C GLN A 586 -25.92 -38.14 12.60
N LYS A 587 -26.85 -38.95 13.11
CA LYS A 587 -26.51 -40.22 13.71
C LYS A 587 -25.82 -41.13 12.65
N PRO A 588 -24.70 -41.79 13.01
CA PRO A 588 -24.17 -42.84 12.18
C PRO A 588 -25.29 -43.86 11.96
N LYS A 589 -25.61 -44.16 10.70
CA LYS A 589 -26.45 -45.32 10.40
C LYS A 589 -25.71 -46.51 10.98
N SER A 590 -26.19 -47.06 12.11
CA SER A 590 -25.71 -48.35 12.57
C SER A 590 -25.86 -49.29 11.40
N SER A 591 -24.72 -49.77 10.88
CA SER A 591 -24.70 -50.93 9.98
C SER A 591 -25.45 -52.07 10.67
N LEU A 592 -26.66 -52.35 10.17
CA LEU A 592 -27.31 -53.60 10.39
C LEU A 592 -26.46 -54.72 9.81
#